data_42abc7c47e1dbbb61949db687814dcdd
#
_entry.id   42abc7c47e1dbbb61949db687814dcdd
#
_cell.length_a   1.000
_cell.length_b   1.000
_cell.length_c   1.000
_cell.angle_alpha   90.00
_cell.angle_beta   90.00
_cell.angle_gamma   90.00
#
_symmetry.space_group_name_H-M   'P 1'
#
loop_
_entity.id
_entity.type
_entity.pdbx_description
1 polymer ?
#
loop_
_entity_poly.entity_id
_entity_poly.type
_entity_poly.pdbx_seq_one_letter_code
_entity_poly.pdbx_strand_id
1 'polypeptide(L)'
;MRYRELLDEYMVLLDHDVRLRQEMYQIPKGYLVTKKIAGKEYLYLQFSYQGKKKSEYIHEEDAGRIRAAIARREPVKEEMESIRSEQHRLESAAKILDSNLYRIFFFLKQSADMDALPIEKRQDALAFARAMTALEGLPAREETEDNLQLWASGKKKFADFYMKSLQSYHVLEGVQ
;
A
#
# COMPACT_ATOMS: atom_id res chain seq x y z
N MET A 1 13.04 -12.02 22.38
CA MET A 1 12.65 -12.69 21.12
C MET A 1 13.91 -13.08 20.38
N ARG A 2 14.06 -14.36 19.97
CA ARG A 2 15.29 -14.91 19.36
C ARG A 2 15.68 -14.28 18.00
N TYR A 3 14.72 -13.71 17.26
CA TYR A 3 14.90 -13.19 15.90
C TYR A 3 14.50 -11.72 15.78
N ARG A 4 14.73 -10.92 16.82
CA ARG A 4 14.28 -9.53 16.89
C ARG A 4 14.86 -8.68 15.75
N GLU A 5 16.16 -8.82 15.46
CA GLU A 5 16.83 -8.06 14.42
C GLU A 5 16.22 -8.33 13.03
N LEU A 6 15.94 -9.60 12.71
CA LEU A 6 15.30 -9.97 11.44
C LEU A 6 13.87 -9.39 11.33
N LEU A 7 13.14 -9.38 12.45
CA LEU A 7 11.80 -8.81 12.50
C LEU A 7 11.84 -7.31 12.29
N ASP A 8 12.75 -6.62 12.99
CA ASP A 8 12.91 -5.16 12.90
C ASP A 8 13.31 -4.75 11.46
N GLU A 9 14.26 -5.48 10.84
CA GLU A 9 14.66 -5.28 9.45
C GLU A 9 13.50 -5.47 8.48
N TYR A 10 12.72 -6.55 8.65
CA TYR A 10 11.56 -6.82 7.81
C TYR A 10 10.48 -5.75 7.93
N MET A 11 10.21 -5.27 9.15
CA MET A 11 9.24 -4.17 9.38
C MET A 11 9.68 -2.86 8.71
N VAL A 12 10.98 -2.53 8.74
CA VAL A 12 11.53 -1.36 8.04
C VAL A 12 11.31 -1.47 6.53
N LEU A 13 11.54 -2.64 5.94
CA LEU A 13 11.28 -2.89 4.51
C LEU A 13 9.79 -2.77 4.16
N LEU A 14 8.90 -3.28 5.01
CA LEU A 14 7.46 -3.14 4.81
C LEU A 14 7.00 -1.69 4.87
N ASP A 15 7.47 -0.93 5.86
CA ASP A 15 7.15 0.50 5.98
C ASP A 15 7.65 1.31 4.76
N HIS A 16 8.79 0.93 4.20
CA HIS A 16 9.33 1.56 2.99
C HIS A 16 8.48 1.19 1.76
N ASP A 17 8.12 -0.08 1.58
CA ASP A 17 7.26 -0.53 0.49
C ASP A 17 5.87 0.16 0.55
N VAL A 18 5.28 0.29 1.73
CA VAL A 18 4.01 1.02 1.94
C VAL A 18 4.13 2.47 1.45
N ARG A 19 5.19 3.18 1.83
CA ARG A 19 5.42 4.58 1.41
C ARG A 19 5.58 4.70 -0.10
N LEU A 20 6.36 3.81 -0.72
CA LEU A 20 6.56 3.83 -2.18
C LEU A 20 5.27 3.51 -2.94
N ARG A 21 4.46 2.56 -2.46
CA ARG A 21 3.15 2.28 -3.06
C ARG A 21 2.20 3.47 -2.93
N GLN A 22 2.18 4.16 -1.79
CA GLN A 22 1.40 5.37 -1.60
C GLN A 22 1.90 6.50 -2.51
N GLU A 23 3.22 6.68 -2.66
CA GLU A 23 3.82 7.62 -3.62
C GLU A 23 3.38 7.27 -5.05
N MET A 24 3.45 5.99 -5.44
CA MET A 24 3.04 5.52 -6.78
C MET A 24 1.57 5.84 -7.08
N TYR A 25 0.68 5.79 -6.09
CA TYR A 25 -0.73 6.18 -6.26
C TYR A 25 -0.90 7.67 -6.57
N GLN A 26 0.01 8.53 -6.10
CA GLN A 26 -0.02 9.98 -6.36
C GLN A 26 0.56 10.35 -7.74
N ILE A 27 1.33 9.48 -8.37
CA ILE A 27 1.92 9.74 -9.68
C ILE A 27 0.86 9.62 -10.76
N PRO A 28 0.61 10.68 -11.56
CA PRO A 28 -0.38 10.66 -12.63
C PRO A 28 -0.14 9.51 -13.61
N LYS A 29 -1.16 8.72 -13.91
CA LYS A 29 -1.08 7.64 -14.91
C LYS A 29 -0.97 8.24 -16.31
N GLY A 30 -0.14 7.64 -17.18
CA GLY A 30 0.03 8.10 -18.56
C GLY A 30 1.42 8.68 -18.84
N TYR A 31 1.53 9.40 -19.92
CA TYR A 31 2.77 10.05 -20.40
C TYR A 31 2.47 11.43 -20.98
N LEU A 32 3.47 12.30 -20.96
CA LEU A 32 3.33 13.66 -21.47
C LEU A 32 3.54 13.70 -22.98
N VAL A 33 2.70 14.47 -23.67
CA VAL A 33 2.76 14.70 -25.10
C VAL A 33 2.63 16.18 -25.37
N THR A 34 3.52 16.74 -26.18
CA THR A 34 3.38 18.11 -26.69
C THR A 34 2.60 18.08 -28.00
N LYS A 35 1.54 18.90 -28.09
CA LYS A 35 0.76 19.09 -29.32
C LYS A 35 0.91 20.54 -29.81
N LYS A 36 1.16 20.70 -31.11
CA LYS A 36 1.24 22.02 -31.74
C LYS A 36 -0.12 22.36 -32.35
N ILE A 37 -0.75 23.43 -31.87
CA ILE A 37 -2.07 23.91 -32.32
C ILE A 37 -1.93 25.40 -32.66
N ALA A 38 -2.23 25.77 -33.91
CA ALA A 38 -2.12 27.14 -34.41
C ALA A 38 -0.74 27.78 -34.10
N GLY A 39 0.36 27.02 -34.29
CA GLY A 39 1.72 27.48 -34.08
C GLY A 39 2.21 27.53 -32.64
N LYS A 40 1.32 27.31 -31.64
CA LYS A 40 1.67 27.25 -30.22
C LYS A 40 1.75 25.79 -29.72
N GLU A 41 2.65 25.53 -28.78
CA GLU A 41 2.83 24.22 -28.15
C GLU A 41 2.02 24.14 -26.88
N TYR A 42 1.32 23.02 -26.74
CA TYR A 42 0.47 22.71 -25.58
C TYR A 42 0.84 21.34 -25.02
N LEU A 43 0.96 21.25 -23.70
CA LEU A 43 1.29 20.02 -22.99
C LEU A 43 0.02 19.26 -22.62
N TYR A 44 0.01 17.96 -22.92
CA TYR A 44 -1.10 17.06 -22.57
C TYR A 44 -0.59 15.85 -21.82
N LEU A 45 -1.35 15.40 -20.82
CA LEU A 45 -1.22 14.07 -20.22
C LEU A 45 -2.08 13.11 -21.04
N GLN A 46 -1.45 12.09 -21.64
CA GLN A 46 -2.13 11.06 -22.40
C GLN A 46 -2.17 9.76 -21.61
N PHE A 47 -3.35 9.18 -21.43
CA PHE A 47 -3.56 7.95 -20.67
C PHE A 47 -4.67 7.09 -21.29
N SER A 48 -4.70 5.80 -20.91
CA SER A 48 -5.78 4.89 -21.28
C SER A 48 -6.83 4.85 -20.17
N TYR A 49 -8.09 5.01 -20.55
CA TYR A 49 -9.24 4.86 -19.65
C TYR A 49 -10.32 4.02 -20.35
N GLN A 50 -10.68 2.89 -19.74
CA GLN A 50 -11.65 1.92 -20.30
C GLN A 50 -11.31 1.53 -21.75
N GLY A 51 -10.03 1.23 -22.02
CA GLY A 51 -9.54 0.84 -23.35
C GLY A 51 -9.45 1.97 -24.39
N LYS A 52 -9.86 3.20 -24.05
CA LYS A 52 -9.79 4.37 -24.93
C LYS A 52 -8.67 5.30 -24.52
N LYS A 53 -7.91 5.84 -25.50
CA LYS A 53 -6.93 6.89 -25.27
C LYS A 53 -7.64 8.19 -24.93
N LYS A 54 -7.30 8.79 -23.79
CA LYS A 54 -7.72 10.12 -23.37
C LYS A 54 -6.52 11.05 -23.29
N SER A 55 -6.75 12.34 -23.51
CA SER A 55 -5.75 13.39 -23.39
C SER A 55 -6.34 14.52 -22.55
N GLU A 56 -5.63 14.93 -21.53
CA GLU A 56 -5.97 16.02 -20.62
C GLU A 56 -4.96 17.14 -20.80
N TYR A 57 -5.42 18.37 -20.98
CA TYR A 57 -4.55 19.52 -21.09
C TYR A 57 -3.91 19.86 -19.75
N ILE A 58 -2.61 20.14 -19.76
CA ILE A 58 -1.84 20.52 -18.59
C ILE A 58 -1.55 22.02 -18.65
N HIS A 59 -2.02 22.75 -17.66
CA HIS A 59 -1.70 24.16 -17.50
C HIS A 59 -0.22 24.39 -17.27
N GLU A 60 0.33 25.50 -17.75
CA GLU A 60 1.76 25.82 -17.69
C GLU A 60 2.28 25.84 -16.25
N GLU A 61 1.47 26.34 -15.31
CA GLU A 61 1.76 26.36 -13.87
C GLU A 61 1.93 24.96 -13.25
N ASP A 62 1.23 23.95 -13.76
CA ASP A 62 1.30 22.57 -13.30
C ASP A 62 2.35 21.71 -14.03
N ALA A 63 2.82 22.19 -15.19
CA ALA A 63 3.67 21.39 -16.08
C ALA A 63 4.96 20.89 -15.39
N GLY A 64 5.60 21.73 -14.59
CA GLY A 64 6.81 21.39 -13.85
C GLY A 64 6.55 20.29 -12.83
N ARG A 65 5.51 20.44 -12.02
CA ARG A 65 5.10 19.47 -10.98
C ARG A 65 4.76 18.11 -11.58
N ILE A 66 3.97 18.10 -12.66
CA ILE A 66 3.53 16.85 -13.32
C ILE A 66 4.69 16.14 -14.00
N ARG A 67 5.61 16.88 -14.65
CA ARG A 67 6.84 16.31 -15.22
C ARG A 67 7.70 15.63 -14.16
N ALA A 68 7.94 16.31 -13.04
CA ALA A 68 8.71 15.76 -11.92
C ALA A 68 8.05 14.50 -11.35
N ALA A 69 6.73 14.52 -11.14
CA ALA A 69 5.99 13.36 -10.65
C ALA A 69 6.10 12.16 -11.61
N ILE A 70 5.94 12.37 -12.93
CA ILE A 70 6.07 11.29 -13.91
C ILE A 70 7.50 10.77 -13.99
N ALA A 71 8.51 11.65 -13.92
CA ALA A 71 9.92 11.24 -13.92
C ALA A 71 10.28 10.39 -12.69
N ARG A 72 9.62 10.61 -11.55
CA ARG A 72 9.81 9.82 -10.32
C ARG A 72 9.29 8.38 -10.44
N ARG A 73 8.43 8.06 -11.43
CA ARG A 73 7.78 6.75 -11.58
C ARG A 73 8.76 5.58 -11.69
N GLU A 74 9.74 5.68 -12.61
CA GLU A 74 10.70 4.58 -12.82
C GLU A 74 11.62 4.38 -11.60
N PRO A 75 12.23 5.43 -11.01
CA PRO A 75 12.95 5.29 -9.75
C PRO A 75 12.13 4.61 -8.63
N VAL A 76 10.85 4.99 -8.46
CA VAL A 76 9.99 4.34 -7.46
C VAL A 76 9.79 2.85 -7.74
N LYS A 77 9.60 2.46 -9.00
CA LYS A 77 9.49 1.04 -9.38
C LYS A 77 10.77 0.27 -9.07
N GLU A 78 11.93 0.82 -9.42
CA GLU A 78 13.22 0.20 -9.15
C GLU A 78 13.45 0.01 -7.65
N GLU A 79 13.14 1.03 -6.84
CA GLU A 79 13.19 0.95 -5.38
C GLU A 79 12.23 -0.14 -4.84
N MET A 80 10.99 -0.22 -5.37
CA MET A 80 10.01 -1.25 -4.98
C MET A 80 10.50 -2.65 -5.34
N GLU A 81 11.12 -2.86 -6.49
CA GLU A 81 11.68 -4.16 -6.90
C GLU A 81 12.83 -4.58 -5.99
N SER A 82 13.72 -3.64 -5.65
CA SER A 82 14.82 -3.89 -4.72
C SER A 82 14.30 -4.32 -3.34
N ILE A 83 13.32 -3.58 -2.80
CA ILE A 83 12.71 -3.92 -1.50
C ILE A 83 12.02 -5.28 -1.54
N ARG A 84 11.27 -5.59 -2.59
CA ARG A 84 10.61 -6.90 -2.73
C ARG A 84 11.60 -8.06 -2.79
N SER A 85 12.72 -7.86 -3.46
CA SER A 85 13.81 -8.86 -3.50
C SER A 85 14.37 -9.12 -2.11
N GLU A 86 14.57 -8.07 -1.32
CA GLU A 86 15.06 -8.16 0.04
C GLU A 86 14.03 -8.78 1.01
N GLN A 87 12.76 -8.38 0.90
CA GLN A 87 11.67 -9.03 1.62
C GLN A 87 11.62 -10.53 1.33
N HIS A 88 11.72 -10.92 0.07
CA HIS A 88 11.71 -12.33 -0.32
C HIS A 88 12.90 -13.11 0.27
N ARG A 89 14.09 -12.49 0.32
CA ARG A 89 15.28 -13.06 0.96
C ARG A 89 15.04 -13.33 2.45
N LEU A 90 14.48 -12.35 3.17
CA LEU A 90 14.18 -12.49 4.60
C LEU A 90 13.06 -13.50 4.85
N GLU A 91 12.00 -13.52 4.03
CA GLU A 91 10.91 -14.52 4.10
C GLU A 91 11.45 -15.94 3.90
N SER A 92 12.35 -16.12 2.95
CA SER A 92 12.99 -17.42 2.69
C SER A 92 13.87 -17.86 3.87
N ALA A 93 14.62 -16.95 4.46
CA ALA A 93 15.41 -17.23 5.66
C ALA A 93 14.50 -17.58 6.86
N ALA A 94 13.44 -16.80 7.09
CA ALA A 94 12.48 -17.04 8.17
C ALA A 94 11.82 -18.41 8.04
N LYS A 95 11.44 -18.81 6.83
CA LYS A 95 10.84 -20.14 6.56
C LYS A 95 11.75 -21.31 6.95
N ILE A 96 13.06 -21.14 6.80
CA ILE A 96 14.06 -22.17 7.17
C ILE A 96 14.33 -22.14 8.67
N LEU A 97 14.40 -20.95 9.26
CA LEU A 97 14.80 -20.75 10.64
C LEU A 97 13.70 -21.11 11.65
N ASP A 98 12.46 -20.66 11.39
CA ASP A 98 11.34 -20.82 12.30
C ASP A 98 10.00 -20.58 11.61
N SER A 99 9.12 -21.59 11.66
CA SER A 99 7.78 -21.49 11.04
C SER A 99 6.90 -20.40 11.66
N ASN A 100 7.06 -20.10 12.96
CA ASN A 100 6.31 -19.02 13.61
C ASN A 100 6.81 -17.64 13.15
N LEU A 101 8.13 -17.47 13.00
CA LEU A 101 8.70 -16.25 12.43
C LEU A 101 8.17 -16.01 11.01
N TYR A 102 8.14 -17.06 10.18
CA TYR A 102 7.59 -16.95 8.83
C TYR A 102 6.08 -16.56 8.84
N ARG A 103 5.30 -17.13 9.77
CA ARG A 103 3.87 -16.74 9.95
C ARG A 103 3.73 -15.28 10.35
N ILE A 104 4.58 -14.77 11.23
CA ILE A 104 4.59 -13.36 11.62
C ILE A 104 4.87 -12.49 10.40
N PHE A 105 5.89 -12.82 9.61
CA PHE A 105 6.21 -12.08 8.37
C PHE A 105 5.02 -12.06 7.41
N PHE A 106 4.35 -13.20 7.23
CA PHE A 106 3.15 -13.30 6.40
C PHE A 106 2.04 -12.34 6.86
N PHE A 107 1.72 -12.30 8.15
CA PHE A 107 0.68 -11.41 8.68
C PHE A 107 1.09 -9.93 8.64
N LEU A 108 2.35 -9.61 8.90
CA LEU A 108 2.87 -8.25 8.76
C LEU A 108 2.77 -7.76 7.32
N LYS A 109 3.10 -8.61 6.35
CA LYS A 109 2.97 -8.28 4.92
C LYS A 109 1.52 -8.01 4.52
N GLN A 110 0.58 -8.86 4.96
CA GLN A 110 -0.85 -8.60 4.73
C GLN A 110 -1.29 -7.27 5.35
N SER A 111 -0.82 -6.94 6.54
CA SER A 111 -1.10 -5.65 7.18
C SER A 111 -0.53 -4.48 6.36
N ALA A 112 0.69 -4.61 5.85
CA ALA A 112 1.31 -3.61 4.99
C ALA A 112 0.55 -3.42 3.67
N ASP A 113 0.00 -4.50 3.09
CA ASP A 113 -0.85 -4.42 1.91
C ASP A 113 -2.11 -3.58 2.16
N MET A 114 -2.71 -3.71 3.34
CA MET A 114 -3.83 -2.87 3.75
C MET A 114 -3.42 -1.41 3.96
N ASP A 115 -2.27 -1.17 4.60
CA ASP A 115 -1.75 0.17 4.85
C ASP A 115 -1.24 0.88 3.59
N ALA A 116 -0.92 0.15 2.54
CA ALA A 116 -0.53 0.71 1.24
C ALA A 116 -1.72 1.25 0.44
N LEU A 117 -2.95 0.88 0.78
CA LEU A 117 -4.15 1.39 0.09
C LEU A 117 -4.30 2.90 0.31
N PRO A 118 -4.72 3.67 -0.72
CA PRO A 118 -5.15 5.05 -0.55
C PRO A 118 -6.36 5.14 0.40
N ILE A 119 -6.50 6.26 1.10
CA ILE A 119 -7.58 6.49 2.09
C ILE A 119 -8.97 6.18 1.51
N GLU A 120 -9.24 6.63 0.29
CA GLU A 120 -10.51 6.36 -0.41
C GLU A 120 -10.77 4.85 -0.55
N LYS A 121 -9.73 4.08 -0.91
CA LYS A 121 -9.82 2.63 -1.04
C LYS A 121 -9.98 1.91 0.30
N ARG A 122 -9.41 2.46 1.37
CA ARG A 122 -9.62 1.92 2.73
C ARG A 122 -11.06 2.10 3.18
N GLN A 123 -11.68 3.24 2.87
CA GLN A 123 -13.08 3.52 3.16
C GLN A 123 -14.02 2.57 2.38
N ASP A 124 -13.74 2.35 1.09
CA ASP A 124 -14.47 1.37 0.28
C ASP A 124 -14.37 -0.05 0.87
N ALA A 125 -13.16 -0.46 1.26
CA ALA A 125 -12.90 -1.77 1.85
C ALA A 125 -13.63 -1.94 3.19
N LEU A 126 -13.65 -0.91 4.04
CA LEU A 126 -14.38 -0.93 5.30
C LEU A 126 -15.89 -1.01 5.07
N ALA A 127 -16.44 -0.24 4.13
CA ALA A 127 -17.85 -0.29 3.78
C ALA A 127 -18.26 -1.68 3.26
N PHE A 128 -17.42 -2.28 2.41
CA PHE A 128 -17.64 -3.64 1.92
C PHE A 128 -17.61 -4.69 3.06
N ALA A 129 -16.61 -4.63 3.94
CA ALA A 129 -16.49 -5.55 5.07
C ALA A 129 -17.72 -5.47 6.00
N ARG A 130 -18.20 -4.26 6.30
CA ARG A 130 -19.44 -4.05 7.08
C ARG A 130 -20.67 -4.67 6.41
N ALA A 131 -20.81 -4.48 5.11
CA ALA A 131 -21.92 -5.08 4.37
C ALA A 131 -21.89 -6.60 4.42
N MET A 132 -20.71 -7.21 4.29
CA MET A 132 -20.54 -8.66 4.36
C MET A 132 -20.84 -9.21 5.75
N THR A 133 -20.28 -8.60 6.80
CA THR A 133 -20.55 -9.04 8.19
C THR A 133 -22.02 -8.87 8.59
N ALA A 134 -22.69 -7.83 8.09
CA ALA A 134 -24.12 -7.64 8.30
C ALA A 134 -24.96 -8.74 7.64
N LEU A 135 -24.58 -9.18 6.43
CA LEU A 135 -25.23 -10.30 5.75
C LEU A 135 -25.06 -11.64 6.48
N GLU A 136 -23.90 -11.83 7.11
CA GLU A 136 -23.60 -13.04 7.88
C GLU A 136 -24.18 -13.00 9.31
N GLY A 137 -24.78 -11.88 9.74
CA GLY A 137 -25.31 -11.69 11.09
C GLY A 137 -24.23 -11.66 12.19
N LEU A 138 -22.98 -11.35 11.83
CA LEU A 138 -21.83 -11.32 12.70
C LEU A 138 -21.30 -9.89 12.86
N PRO A 139 -21.93 -9.02 13.68
CA PRO A 139 -21.44 -7.67 13.85
C PRO A 139 -20.04 -7.68 14.47
N ALA A 140 -19.17 -6.81 13.96
CA ALA A 140 -17.86 -6.61 14.56
C ALA A 140 -17.99 -6.12 16.01
N ARG A 141 -17.04 -6.49 16.88
CA ARG A 141 -16.96 -5.93 18.23
C ARG A 141 -16.69 -4.43 18.14
N GLU A 142 -17.21 -3.64 19.06
CA GLU A 142 -17.06 -2.18 19.09
C GLU A 142 -15.60 -1.73 18.98
N GLU A 143 -14.70 -2.34 19.78
CA GLU A 143 -13.25 -2.06 19.70
C GLU A 143 -12.65 -2.33 18.31
N THR A 144 -13.10 -3.39 17.65
CA THR A 144 -12.64 -3.73 16.28
C THR A 144 -13.13 -2.70 15.29
N GLU A 145 -14.39 -2.27 15.42
CA GLU A 145 -15.00 -1.26 14.57
C GLU A 145 -14.30 0.09 14.70
N ASP A 146 -14.00 0.53 15.92
CA ASP A 146 -13.23 1.76 16.18
C ASP A 146 -11.83 1.71 15.57
N ASN A 147 -11.13 0.60 15.73
CA ASN A 147 -9.81 0.41 15.13
C ASN A 147 -9.85 0.47 13.59
N LEU A 148 -10.83 -0.15 12.97
CA LEU A 148 -11.04 -0.13 11.52
C LEU A 148 -11.38 1.28 11.02
N GLN A 149 -12.17 2.06 11.76
CA GLN A 149 -12.46 3.46 11.46
C GLN A 149 -11.19 4.32 11.50
N LEU A 150 -10.37 4.16 12.53
CA LEU A 150 -9.09 4.87 12.67
C LEU A 150 -8.14 4.52 11.52
N TRP A 151 -8.06 3.24 11.14
CA TRP A 151 -7.28 2.80 9.99
C TRP A 151 -7.81 3.37 8.67
N ALA A 152 -9.12 3.29 8.41
CA ALA A 152 -9.73 3.78 7.19
C ALA A 152 -9.57 5.31 7.03
N SER A 153 -9.45 6.05 8.15
CA SER A 153 -9.14 7.48 8.14
C SER A 153 -7.64 7.82 8.11
N GLY A 154 -6.76 6.80 8.08
CA GLY A 154 -5.30 6.98 8.08
C GLY A 154 -4.69 7.39 9.42
N LYS A 155 -5.46 7.35 10.51
CA LYS A 155 -5.01 7.73 11.87
C LYS A 155 -4.31 6.60 12.62
N LYS A 156 -4.43 5.37 12.14
CA LYS A 156 -3.83 4.17 12.73
C LYS A 156 -3.36 3.21 11.64
N LYS A 157 -2.25 2.50 11.89
CA LYS A 157 -1.81 1.42 11.00
C LYS A 157 -2.65 0.17 11.25
N PHE A 158 -2.92 -0.60 10.18
CA PHE A 158 -3.64 -1.88 10.28
C PHE A 158 -2.87 -2.86 11.18
N ALA A 159 -1.55 -2.93 11.05
CA ALA A 159 -0.70 -3.79 11.86
C ALA A 159 -0.85 -3.55 13.37
N ASP A 160 -1.11 -2.30 13.83
CA ASP A 160 -1.15 -1.95 15.26
C ASP A 160 -2.26 -2.67 16.05
N PHE A 161 -3.37 -3.00 15.39
CA PHE A 161 -4.47 -3.73 16.03
C PHE A 161 -4.62 -5.16 15.51
N TYR A 162 -4.26 -5.43 14.27
CA TYR A 162 -4.37 -6.75 13.65
C TYR A 162 -3.47 -7.78 14.36
N MET A 163 -2.22 -7.42 14.64
CA MET A 163 -1.31 -8.29 15.39
C MET A 163 -1.81 -8.61 16.80
N LYS A 164 -2.40 -7.63 17.49
CA LYS A 164 -3.04 -7.86 18.79
C LYS A 164 -4.21 -8.84 18.71
N SER A 165 -5.04 -8.70 17.68
CA SER A 165 -6.16 -9.62 17.44
C SER A 165 -5.66 -11.04 17.18
N LEU A 166 -4.64 -11.23 16.36
CA LEU A 166 -4.05 -12.54 16.10
C LEU A 166 -3.47 -13.19 17.38
N GLN A 167 -2.85 -12.42 18.25
CA GLN A 167 -2.37 -12.90 19.56
C GLN A 167 -3.53 -13.32 20.46
N SER A 168 -4.61 -12.52 20.54
CA SER A 168 -5.78 -12.82 21.38
C SER A 168 -6.54 -14.08 20.96
N TYR A 169 -6.47 -14.45 19.68
CA TYR A 169 -7.06 -15.69 19.15
C TYR A 169 -6.07 -16.87 19.11
N HIS A 170 -4.93 -16.79 19.80
CA HIS A 170 -3.89 -17.82 19.81
C HIS A 170 -3.36 -18.24 18.43
N VAL A 171 -3.57 -17.39 17.41
CA VAL A 171 -3.06 -17.65 16.05
C VAL A 171 -1.52 -17.54 16.00
N LEU A 172 -0.93 -16.78 16.92
CA LEU A 172 0.51 -16.57 17.09
C LEU A 172 0.96 -17.07 18.47
N GLU A 173 0.73 -18.34 18.79
CA GLU A 173 1.25 -18.95 20.02
C GLU A 173 2.77 -19.00 20.00
N GLY A 174 3.40 -18.62 21.12
CA GLY A 174 4.86 -18.71 21.29
C GLY A 174 5.65 -17.47 20.87
N VAL A 175 5.01 -16.37 20.53
CA VAL A 175 5.66 -15.08 20.28
C VAL A 175 5.60 -14.22 21.54
N GLN A 176 6.41 -14.58 22.54
CA GLN A 176 6.71 -13.74 23.72
C GLN A 176 8.14 -13.20 23.65
#